data_14c576e78c2f4ea8ae72aa1ce6561b0c
#
_entry.id   14c576e78c2f4ea8ae72aa1ce6561b0c
#
_cell.length_a   1.000
_cell.length_b   1.000
_cell.length_c   1.000
_cell.angle_alpha   90.00
_cell.angle_beta   90.00
_cell.angle_gamma   90.00
#
_symmetry.space_group_name_H-M   'P 1'
#
loop_
_entity.id
_entity.type
_entity.pdbx_description
1 polymer ?
#
loop_
_entity_poly.entity_id
_entity_poly.type
_entity_poly.pdbx_seq_one_letter_code
_entity_poly.pdbx_strand_id
1 'polypeptide(L)'
;MSKHEMLLFFPTVIRECQIDNHKELTRQIMGGIEKIRKSEPNTLPPTWSCELYTTIGSPTTLVEHEEFEPLRKVIMREANDFAKSLELDVKRFPLKFTECWLNIYTEGHAQEVHQHANAVISGIYYPKAPPGSGDLLIHSPYMDIMLDPPKLKSNGLNIKVMPITPKEGMMILFQSFVKHSVKPTRCKEERISIAFNLTM
;
A
#
# COMPACT_ATOMS: atom_id res chain seq x y z
N MET A 1 -27.95 37.86 -1.72
CA MET A 1 -27.48 36.49 -1.36
C MET A 1 -25.96 36.51 -1.37
N SER A 2 -25.32 36.04 -0.30
CA SER A 2 -23.85 35.94 -0.25
C SER A 2 -23.38 34.85 -1.17
N LYS A 3 -22.29 35.07 -1.92
CA LYS A 3 -21.60 33.99 -2.67
C LYS A 3 -20.68 33.26 -1.68
N HIS A 4 -20.78 31.96 -1.61
CA HIS A 4 -19.93 31.10 -0.77
C HIS A 4 -19.16 30.13 -1.65
N GLU A 5 -17.88 29.93 -1.32
CA GLU A 5 -16.98 28.97 -1.94
C GLU A 5 -16.35 28.12 -0.85
N MET A 6 -16.30 26.80 -1.02
CA MET A 6 -15.54 25.90 -0.16
C MET A 6 -14.15 25.68 -0.77
N LEU A 7 -13.12 26.05 -0.03
CA LEU A 7 -11.72 25.82 -0.41
C LEU A 7 -11.22 24.56 0.29
N LEU A 8 -10.56 23.67 -0.44
CA LEU A 8 -9.95 22.44 0.06
C LEU A 8 -8.43 22.58 0.03
N PHE A 9 -7.81 22.52 1.22
CA PHE A 9 -6.38 22.57 1.38
C PHE A 9 -5.87 21.29 2.04
N PHE A 10 -4.67 20.86 1.66
CA PHE A 10 -3.98 19.70 2.25
C PHE A 10 -4.78 18.37 2.17
N PRO A 11 -5.32 18.02 1.00
CA PRO A 11 -6.02 16.76 0.85
C PRO A 11 -5.05 15.58 1.04
N THR A 12 -5.53 14.51 1.66
CA THR A 12 -4.83 13.22 1.61
C THR A 12 -5.09 12.58 0.25
N VAL A 13 -4.05 12.45 -0.58
CA VAL A 13 -4.16 11.94 -1.94
C VAL A 13 -3.81 10.46 -1.96
N ILE A 14 -4.75 9.63 -2.40
CA ILE A 14 -4.58 8.20 -2.61
C ILE A 14 -4.87 7.90 -4.08
N ARG A 15 -3.97 7.18 -4.74
CA ARG A 15 -4.18 6.69 -6.10
C ARG A 15 -4.51 5.20 -6.06
N GLU A 16 -5.66 4.84 -6.56
CA GLU A 16 -6.07 3.46 -6.80
C GLU A 16 -5.90 3.14 -8.29
N CYS A 17 -5.19 2.08 -8.61
CA CYS A 17 -4.99 1.59 -9.97
C CYS A 17 -5.41 0.13 -10.06
N GLN A 18 -6.25 -0.23 -11.01
CA GLN A 18 -6.41 -1.61 -11.44
C GLN A 18 -5.41 -1.84 -12.59
N ILE A 19 -4.40 -2.69 -12.37
CA ILE A 19 -3.34 -2.91 -13.36
C ILE A 19 -3.90 -3.70 -14.54
N ASP A 20 -3.76 -3.14 -15.73
CA ASP A 20 -4.07 -3.85 -16.98
C ASP A 20 -3.21 -5.11 -17.09
N ASN A 21 -3.79 -6.18 -17.61
CA ASN A 21 -3.12 -7.48 -17.74
C ASN A 21 -2.57 -8.04 -16.41
N HIS A 22 -3.15 -7.65 -15.24
CA HIS A 22 -2.71 -8.10 -13.92
C HIS A 22 -2.62 -9.62 -13.80
N LYS A 23 -3.49 -10.39 -14.48
CA LYS A 23 -3.44 -11.86 -14.46
C LYS A 23 -2.13 -12.39 -15.02
N GLU A 24 -1.64 -11.82 -16.12
CA GLU A 24 -0.37 -12.18 -16.71
C GLU A 24 0.80 -11.75 -15.82
N LEU A 25 0.77 -10.53 -15.28
CA LEU A 25 1.75 -10.04 -14.32
C LEU A 25 1.81 -10.96 -13.09
N THR A 26 0.66 -11.29 -12.50
CA THR A 26 0.57 -12.21 -11.35
C THR A 26 1.17 -13.57 -11.71
N ARG A 27 0.83 -14.15 -12.87
CA ARG A 27 1.38 -15.43 -13.31
C ARG A 27 2.92 -15.38 -13.40
N GLN A 28 3.50 -14.29 -13.89
CA GLN A 28 4.95 -14.13 -14.01
C GLN A 28 5.64 -14.07 -12.65
N ILE A 29 5.06 -13.37 -11.65
CA ILE A 29 5.69 -13.17 -10.35
C ILE A 29 5.38 -14.28 -9.33
N MET A 30 4.33 -15.08 -9.52
CA MET A 30 3.95 -16.13 -8.54
C MET A 30 5.04 -17.16 -8.31
N GLY A 31 5.76 -17.57 -9.35
CA GLY A 31 6.91 -18.45 -9.21
C GLY A 31 8.02 -17.87 -8.34
N GLY A 32 8.27 -16.55 -8.50
CA GLY A 32 9.19 -15.79 -7.65
C GLY A 32 8.71 -15.71 -6.18
N ILE A 33 7.41 -15.47 -5.96
CA ILE A 33 6.83 -15.46 -4.62
C ILE A 33 7.02 -16.81 -3.92
N GLU A 34 6.75 -17.91 -4.61
CA GLU A 34 6.94 -19.25 -4.04
C GLU A 34 8.42 -19.57 -3.76
N LYS A 35 9.33 -19.12 -4.64
CA LYS A 35 10.77 -19.26 -4.45
C LYS A 35 11.23 -18.50 -3.20
N ILE A 36 10.87 -17.21 -3.09
CA ILE A 36 11.19 -16.38 -1.92
C ILE A 36 10.66 -17.02 -0.65
N ARG A 37 9.40 -17.43 -0.62
CA ARG A 37 8.79 -18.07 0.55
C ARG A 37 9.55 -19.32 1.03
N LYS A 38 10.17 -20.06 0.12
CA LYS A 38 10.94 -21.27 0.44
C LYS A 38 12.38 -20.99 0.86
N SER A 39 12.97 -19.93 0.32
CA SER A 39 14.39 -19.59 0.52
C SER A 39 14.64 -18.53 1.58
N GLU A 40 13.71 -17.62 1.77
CA GLU A 40 13.86 -16.50 2.71
C GLU A 40 13.17 -16.82 4.04
N PRO A 41 13.83 -16.57 5.18
CA PRO A 41 13.18 -16.71 6.47
C PRO A 41 12.08 -15.65 6.64
N ASN A 42 11.12 -15.91 7.52
CA ASN A 42 10.22 -14.86 7.97
C ASN A 42 11.00 -13.82 8.78
N THR A 43 11.05 -12.59 8.28
CA THR A 43 11.77 -11.47 8.92
C THR A 43 10.84 -10.58 9.74
N LEU A 44 9.78 -11.15 10.29
CA LEU A 44 8.77 -10.46 11.08
C LEU A 44 9.42 -9.61 12.18
N PRO A 45 9.20 -8.27 12.20
CA PRO A 45 9.69 -7.43 13.25
C PRO A 45 9.11 -7.82 14.62
N PRO A 46 9.92 -7.88 15.70
CA PRO A 46 9.43 -8.29 17.02
C PRO A 46 8.44 -7.31 17.64
N THR A 47 8.32 -6.11 17.06
CA THR A 47 7.37 -5.08 17.50
C THR A 47 5.98 -5.22 16.87
N TRP A 48 5.82 -6.11 15.89
CA TRP A 48 4.50 -6.35 15.28
C TRP A 48 3.68 -7.31 16.13
N SER A 49 2.40 -7.01 16.32
CA SER A 49 1.49 -7.82 17.12
C SER A 49 0.86 -8.98 16.36
N CYS A 50 1.11 -9.10 15.07
CA CYS A 50 0.50 -10.10 14.19
C CYS A 50 1.57 -10.98 13.52
N GLU A 51 1.42 -12.29 13.63
CA GLU A 51 2.34 -13.31 13.10
C GLU A 51 2.07 -13.61 11.62
N LEU A 52 2.28 -12.66 10.72
CA LEU A 52 2.22 -12.90 9.28
C LEU A 52 3.59 -13.31 8.73
N TYR A 53 3.64 -13.92 7.55
CA TYR A 53 4.89 -14.06 6.82
C TYR A 53 5.24 -12.74 6.12
N THR A 54 6.45 -12.25 6.33
CA THR A 54 6.94 -11.04 5.68
C THR A 54 8.43 -11.13 5.37
N THR A 55 8.87 -10.47 4.30
CA THR A 55 10.29 -10.29 3.97
C THR A 55 10.75 -8.86 4.23
N ILE A 56 10.02 -8.07 5.05
CA ILE A 56 10.49 -6.75 5.49
C ILE A 56 11.79 -6.91 6.27
N GLY A 57 12.82 -6.13 5.95
CA GLY A 57 14.13 -6.29 6.59
C GLY A 57 14.99 -7.43 6.03
N SER A 58 14.57 -8.13 4.99
CA SER A 58 15.46 -9.00 4.22
C SER A 58 16.62 -8.18 3.65
N PRO A 59 17.86 -8.70 3.62
CA PRO A 59 19.02 -7.99 3.08
C PRO A 59 18.88 -7.67 1.59
N THR A 60 18.06 -8.43 0.86
CA THR A 60 17.78 -8.21 -0.57
C THR A 60 16.34 -7.75 -0.74
N THR A 61 16.14 -6.59 -1.35
CA THR A 61 14.79 -6.12 -1.66
C THR A 61 14.15 -6.93 -2.77
N LEU A 62 12.85 -7.19 -2.68
CA LEU A 62 12.11 -8.06 -3.59
C LEU A 62 12.33 -7.72 -5.07
N VAL A 63 12.42 -6.43 -5.41
CA VAL A 63 12.60 -5.96 -6.81
C VAL A 63 14.00 -6.15 -7.37
N GLU A 64 14.97 -6.62 -6.58
CA GLU A 64 16.30 -7.00 -7.05
C GLU A 64 16.35 -8.43 -7.61
N HIS A 65 15.34 -9.25 -7.33
CA HIS A 65 15.20 -10.57 -7.92
C HIS A 65 14.63 -10.47 -9.34
N GLU A 66 15.23 -11.18 -10.29
CA GLU A 66 14.85 -11.14 -11.71
C GLU A 66 13.38 -11.46 -11.96
N GLU A 67 12.81 -12.36 -11.18
CA GLU A 67 11.40 -12.76 -11.28
C GLU A 67 10.43 -11.59 -11.06
N PHE A 68 10.85 -10.53 -10.37
CA PHE A 68 10.02 -9.35 -10.09
C PHE A 68 10.30 -8.17 -11.02
N GLU A 69 11.18 -8.31 -12.00
CA GLU A 69 11.46 -7.26 -12.99
C GLU A 69 10.18 -6.74 -13.71
N PRO A 70 9.20 -7.59 -14.11
CA PRO A 70 7.95 -7.10 -14.68
C PRO A 70 7.16 -6.21 -13.71
N LEU A 71 7.07 -6.60 -12.44
CA LEU A 71 6.40 -5.82 -11.41
C LEU A 71 7.14 -4.51 -11.12
N ARG A 72 8.47 -4.55 -11.05
CA ARG A 72 9.32 -3.36 -10.87
C ARG A 72 9.02 -2.28 -11.91
N LYS A 73 8.91 -2.66 -13.19
CA LYS A 73 8.56 -1.75 -14.29
C LYS A 73 7.17 -1.14 -14.10
N VAL A 74 6.19 -1.94 -13.71
CA VAL A 74 4.81 -1.48 -13.47
C VAL A 74 4.80 -0.50 -12.30
N ILE A 75 5.43 -0.84 -11.17
CA ILE A 75 5.50 0.06 -10.00
C ILE A 75 6.12 1.39 -10.38
N MET A 76 7.27 1.38 -11.08
CA MET A 76 7.96 2.61 -11.45
C MET A 76 7.14 3.48 -12.40
N ARG A 77 6.40 2.89 -13.34
CA ARG A 77 5.48 3.62 -14.23
C ARG A 77 4.39 4.32 -13.41
N GLU A 78 3.65 3.56 -12.61
CA GLU A 78 2.52 4.09 -11.82
C GLU A 78 2.97 5.13 -10.79
N ALA A 79 4.12 4.89 -10.14
CA ALA A 79 4.67 5.82 -9.16
C ALA A 79 5.15 7.13 -9.80
N ASN A 80 5.80 7.08 -10.98
CA ASN A 80 6.17 8.29 -11.71
C ASN A 80 4.94 9.10 -12.15
N ASP A 81 3.88 8.43 -12.59
CA ASP A 81 2.65 9.11 -12.97
C ASP A 81 1.91 9.69 -11.76
N PHE A 82 1.96 9.02 -10.61
CA PHE A 82 1.45 9.58 -9.36
C PHE A 82 2.28 10.79 -8.92
N ALA A 83 3.61 10.71 -8.95
CA ALA A 83 4.50 11.81 -8.61
C ALA A 83 4.27 13.04 -9.51
N LYS A 84 4.08 12.85 -10.82
CA LYS A 84 3.72 13.92 -11.75
C LYS A 84 2.37 14.57 -11.40
N SER A 85 1.38 13.78 -10.97
CA SER A 85 0.08 14.31 -10.51
C SER A 85 0.21 15.17 -9.25
N LEU A 86 1.27 14.95 -8.46
CA LEU A 86 1.63 15.76 -7.30
C LEU A 86 2.63 16.89 -7.65
N GLU A 87 2.92 17.10 -8.93
CA GLU A 87 3.89 18.09 -9.46
C GLU A 87 5.31 17.93 -8.87
N LEU A 88 5.73 16.70 -8.50
CA LEU A 88 7.07 16.44 -8.03
C LEU A 88 8.08 16.45 -9.21
N ASP A 89 9.26 17.02 -9.01
CA ASP A 89 10.30 17.11 -10.03
C ASP A 89 11.08 15.80 -10.19
N VAL A 90 10.40 14.79 -10.75
CA VAL A 90 10.99 13.46 -11.01
C VAL A 90 12.05 13.46 -12.13
N LYS A 91 12.17 14.56 -12.88
CA LYS A 91 13.22 14.70 -13.90
C LYS A 91 14.56 15.00 -13.25
N ARG A 92 14.59 15.91 -12.29
CA ARG A 92 15.79 16.29 -11.55
C ARG A 92 16.11 15.31 -10.42
N PHE A 93 15.08 14.77 -9.78
CA PHE A 93 15.16 13.85 -8.66
C PHE A 93 14.35 12.57 -8.98
N PRO A 94 14.94 11.62 -9.73
CA PRO A 94 14.22 10.40 -10.12
C PRO A 94 13.92 9.52 -8.93
N LEU A 95 12.72 8.91 -8.95
CA LEU A 95 12.30 7.95 -7.93
C LEU A 95 13.22 6.72 -7.91
N LYS A 96 13.52 6.24 -6.71
CA LYS A 96 14.32 5.04 -6.44
C LYS A 96 13.65 4.20 -5.37
N PHE A 97 13.71 2.87 -5.49
CA PHE A 97 13.30 1.99 -4.42
C PHE A 97 14.21 2.15 -3.20
N THR A 98 13.61 2.27 -2.03
CA THR A 98 14.31 2.09 -0.76
C THR A 98 14.03 0.71 -0.20
N GLU A 99 12.81 0.19 -0.39
CA GLU A 99 12.36 -1.09 0.13
C GLU A 99 11.27 -1.66 -0.79
N CYS A 100 11.23 -2.97 -0.92
CA CYS A 100 10.11 -3.70 -1.50
C CYS A 100 10.06 -5.09 -0.87
N TRP A 101 8.92 -5.47 -0.31
CA TRP A 101 8.80 -6.71 0.46
C TRP A 101 7.46 -7.40 0.24
N LEU A 102 7.47 -8.71 0.47
CA LEU A 102 6.32 -9.59 0.41
C LEU A 102 5.64 -9.68 1.78
N ASN A 103 4.31 -9.67 1.81
CA ASN A 103 3.50 -10.00 2.97
C ASN A 103 2.46 -11.05 2.60
N ILE A 104 2.33 -12.10 3.42
CA ILE A 104 1.31 -13.15 3.27
C ILE A 104 0.48 -13.18 4.53
N TYR A 105 -0.79 -12.87 4.39
CA TYR A 105 -1.78 -12.83 5.48
C TYR A 105 -2.69 -14.05 5.38
N THR A 106 -3.00 -14.63 6.52
CA THR A 106 -4.03 -15.67 6.68
C THR A 106 -5.12 -15.17 7.64
N GLU A 107 -6.08 -16.00 7.97
CA GLU A 107 -7.20 -15.66 8.86
C GLU A 107 -6.71 -15.08 10.20
N GLY A 108 -7.27 -13.96 10.61
CA GLY A 108 -6.93 -13.23 11.82
C GLY A 108 -5.74 -12.26 11.67
N HIS A 109 -4.90 -12.41 10.64
CA HIS A 109 -3.76 -11.53 10.46
C HIS A 109 -4.18 -10.10 10.09
N ALA A 110 -3.52 -9.13 10.72
CA ALA A 110 -3.76 -7.70 10.60
C ALA A 110 -2.43 -6.92 10.51
N GLN A 111 -2.50 -5.62 10.40
CA GLN A 111 -1.34 -4.73 10.54
C GLN A 111 -1.75 -3.49 11.31
N GLU A 112 -0.95 -3.11 12.29
CA GLU A 112 -1.15 -1.92 13.11
C GLU A 112 -1.07 -0.64 12.29
N VAL A 113 -1.55 0.46 12.91
CA VAL A 113 -1.42 1.81 12.34
C VAL A 113 0.05 2.20 12.29
N HIS A 114 0.54 2.49 11.10
CA HIS A 114 1.92 2.90 10.87
C HIS A 114 2.03 3.86 9.67
N GLN A 115 3.23 4.38 9.45
CA GLN A 115 3.63 5.21 8.31
C GLN A 115 5.10 4.92 7.97
N HIS A 116 5.57 5.38 6.83
CA HIS A 116 6.95 5.15 6.37
C HIS A 116 7.74 6.45 6.41
N ALA A 117 8.75 6.54 7.30
CA ALA A 117 9.45 7.80 7.59
C ALA A 117 10.48 8.23 6.54
N ASN A 118 11.14 7.28 5.85
CA ASN A 118 12.27 7.56 4.98
C ASN A 118 11.95 7.41 3.49
N ALA A 119 10.70 7.67 3.12
CA ALA A 119 10.23 7.56 1.76
C ALA A 119 9.33 8.74 1.39
N VAL A 120 9.15 8.97 0.09
CA VAL A 120 8.27 10.01 -0.46
C VAL A 120 6.94 9.41 -0.91
N ILE A 121 7.01 8.26 -1.59
CA ILE A 121 5.84 7.50 -2.08
C ILE A 121 5.93 6.08 -1.54
N SER A 122 4.84 5.61 -0.98
CA SER A 122 4.62 4.22 -0.59
C SER A 122 3.49 3.62 -1.42
N GLY A 123 3.51 2.32 -1.58
CA GLY A 123 2.42 1.65 -2.27
C GLY A 123 2.33 0.16 -1.95
N ILE A 124 1.23 -0.43 -2.39
CA ILE A 124 0.92 -1.83 -2.19
C ILE A 124 0.34 -2.39 -3.49
N TYR A 125 0.87 -3.49 -3.99
CA TYR A 125 0.29 -4.28 -5.07
C TYR A 125 -0.28 -5.59 -4.50
N TYR A 126 -1.43 -6.03 -5.02
CA TYR A 126 -2.14 -7.24 -4.56
C TYR A 126 -2.13 -8.34 -5.63
N PRO A 127 -1.14 -9.24 -5.64
CA PRO A 127 -1.16 -10.41 -6.52
C PRO A 127 -2.32 -11.36 -6.23
N LYS A 128 -2.73 -11.45 -4.95
CA LYS A 128 -3.86 -12.30 -4.52
C LYS A 128 -4.64 -11.60 -3.40
N ALA A 129 -5.94 -11.42 -3.61
CA ALA A 129 -6.85 -10.78 -2.66
C ALA A 129 -8.23 -11.46 -2.70
N PRO A 130 -8.40 -12.64 -2.07
CA PRO A 130 -9.66 -13.35 -2.05
C PRO A 130 -10.74 -12.57 -1.27
N PRO A 131 -12.04 -12.83 -1.50
CA PRO A 131 -13.11 -12.24 -0.72
C PRO A 131 -12.91 -12.46 0.78
N GLY A 132 -13.06 -11.40 1.59
CA GLY A 132 -12.78 -11.45 3.03
C GLY A 132 -11.36 -11.07 3.41
N SER A 133 -10.50 -10.73 2.44
CA SER A 133 -9.22 -10.06 2.71
C SER A 133 -9.44 -8.80 3.52
N GLY A 134 -8.59 -8.57 4.52
CA GLY A 134 -8.66 -7.36 5.36
C GLY A 134 -8.51 -6.07 4.55
N ASP A 135 -9.41 -5.10 4.79
CA ASP A 135 -9.33 -3.79 4.15
C ASP A 135 -8.02 -3.08 4.51
N LEU A 136 -7.45 -2.35 3.55
CA LEU A 136 -6.49 -1.29 3.83
C LEU A 136 -7.24 -0.09 4.41
N LEU A 137 -6.85 0.36 5.58
CA LEU A 137 -7.43 1.51 6.25
C LEU A 137 -6.51 2.71 6.10
N ILE A 138 -6.99 3.77 5.47
CA ILE A 138 -6.32 5.05 5.41
C ILE A 138 -6.83 5.92 6.54
N HIS A 139 -5.94 6.38 7.40
CA HIS A 139 -6.27 7.20 8.57
C HIS A 139 -6.11 8.68 8.25
N SER A 140 -7.09 9.49 8.65
CA SER A 140 -7.00 10.95 8.54
C SER A 140 -5.76 11.46 9.28
N PRO A 141 -4.97 12.38 8.70
CA PRO A 141 -3.83 12.98 9.41
C PRO A 141 -4.27 13.80 10.63
N TYR A 142 -5.54 14.16 10.71
CA TYR A 142 -6.14 14.91 11.82
C TYR A 142 -6.86 14.02 12.85
N MET A 143 -6.77 12.70 12.74
CA MET A 143 -7.53 11.76 13.55
C MET A 143 -7.35 11.99 15.05
N ASP A 144 -6.14 12.32 15.49
CA ASP A 144 -5.77 12.45 16.89
C ASP A 144 -6.30 13.74 17.56
N ILE A 145 -6.64 14.76 16.76
CA ILE A 145 -7.11 16.07 17.22
C ILE A 145 -8.56 16.37 16.83
N MET A 146 -9.18 15.52 16.06
CA MET A 146 -10.49 15.76 15.48
C MET A 146 -11.58 15.29 16.44
N LEU A 147 -12.45 16.18 16.89
CA LEU A 147 -13.73 15.79 17.49
C LEU A 147 -14.52 14.99 16.45
N ASP A 148 -15.32 14.04 16.93
CA ASP A 148 -16.19 13.23 16.08
C ASP A 148 -17.67 13.60 16.31
N PRO A 149 -18.16 14.69 15.72
CA PRO A 149 -19.53 15.12 15.89
C PRO A 149 -20.52 14.17 15.23
N PRO A 150 -21.78 14.13 15.67
CA PRO A 150 -22.84 13.42 14.97
C PRO A 150 -22.92 13.82 13.50
N LYS A 151 -23.03 12.84 12.60
CA LYS A 151 -23.03 13.03 11.14
C LYS A 151 -24.30 12.48 10.54
N LEU A 152 -24.87 13.21 9.61
CA LEU A 152 -25.99 12.71 8.79
C LEU A 152 -25.48 11.64 7.80
N LYS A 153 -24.27 11.83 7.23
CA LYS A 153 -23.64 10.95 6.28
C LYS A 153 -22.12 11.10 6.35
N SER A 154 -21.40 9.99 6.31
CA SER A 154 -19.94 9.97 6.18
C SER A 154 -19.50 10.22 4.74
N ASN A 155 -18.45 11.03 4.56
CA ASN A 155 -17.83 11.32 3.28
C ASN A 155 -16.34 11.70 3.47
N GLY A 156 -15.62 11.98 2.40
CA GLY A 156 -14.19 12.31 2.44
C GLY A 156 -13.80 13.55 3.25
N LEU A 157 -14.78 14.41 3.62
CA LEU A 157 -14.53 15.62 4.41
C LEU A 157 -14.69 15.40 5.92
N ASN A 158 -15.35 14.31 6.33
CA ASN A 158 -15.71 14.11 7.74
C ASN A 158 -15.43 12.69 8.26
N ILE A 159 -14.83 11.81 7.46
CA ILE A 159 -14.46 10.46 7.87
C ILE A 159 -13.06 10.48 8.51
N LYS A 160 -12.90 9.76 9.61
CA LYS A 160 -11.59 9.59 10.26
C LYS A 160 -10.76 8.47 9.65
N VAL A 161 -11.41 7.43 9.16
CA VAL A 161 -10.76 6.24 8.59
C VAL A 161 -11.50 5.81 7.34
N MET A 162 -10.80 5.75 6.20
CA MET A 162 -11.34 5.31 4.92
C MET A 162 -10.90 3.87 4.64
N PRO A 163 -11.83 2.91 4.57
CA PRO A 163 -11.51 1.55 4.15
C PRO A 163 -11.40 1.44 2.63
N ILE A 164 -10.39 0.71 2.16
CA ILE A 164 -10.20 0.32 0.76
C ILE A 164 -10.15 -1.20 0.73
N THR A 165 -11.14 -1.82 0.11
CA THR A 165 -11.18 -3.28 -0.02
C THR A 165 -10.23 -3.72 -1.13
N PRO A 166 -9.20 -4.55 -0.82
CA PRO A 166 -8.23 -4.98 -1.81
C PRO A 166 -8.87 -5.89 -2.86
N LYS A 167 -8.39 -5.79 -4.09
CA LYS A 167 -8.76 -6.65 -5.22
C LYS A 167 -7.50 -7.18 -5.87
N GLU A 168 -7.56 -8.37 -6.45
CA GLU A 168 -6.47 -8.92 -7.23
C GLU A 168 -6.10 -7.98 -8.40
N GLY A 169 -4.80 -7.72 -8.56
CA GLY A 169 -4.28 -6.79 -9.56
C GLY A 169 -4.42 -5.31 -9.22
N MET A 170 -4.97 -4.97 -8.06
CA MET A 170 -5.03 -3.59 -7.59
C MET A 170 -3.67 -3.13 -7.10
N MET A 171 -3.33 -1.88 -7.38
CA MET A 171 -2.21 -1.14 -6.79
C MET A 171 -2.72 0.13 -6.13
N ILE A 172 -2.28 0.38 -4.91
CA ILE A 172 -2.57 1.61 -4.16
C ILE A 172 -1.26 2.36 -3.97
N LEU A 173 -1.28 3.67 -4.23
CA LEU A 173 -0.15 4.58 -4.03
C LEU A 173 -0.57 5.76 -3.17
N PHE A 174 0.30 6.18 -2.29
CA PHE A 174 0.09 7.31 -1.39
C PHE A 174 1.43 7.93 -0.95
N GLN A 175 1.37 9.16 -0.45
CA GLN A 175 2.54 9.79 0.15
C GLN A 175 2.89 9.07 1.46
N SER A 176 4.17 8.77 1.67
CA SER A 176 4.65 7.85 2.71
C SER A 176 4.32 8.25 4.14
N PHE A 177 4.02 9.52 4.40
CA PHE A 177 3.58 9.99 5.72
C PHE A 177 2.13 9.60 6.07
N VAL A 178 1.35 9.10 5.11
CA VAL A 178 -0.06 8.72 5.33
C VAL A 178 -0.13 7.52 6.27
N LYS A 179 -0.73 7.73 7.43
CA LYS A 179 -0.99 6.66 8.41
C LYS A 179 -1.97 5.65 7.82
N HIS A 180 -1.62 4.37 7.88
CA HIS A 180 -2.46 3.29 7.37
C HIS A 180 -2.33 2.03 8.22
N SER A 181 -3.28 1.12 8.06
CA SER A 181 -3.32 -0.16 8.74
C SER A 181 -4.07 -1.19 7.90
N VAL A 182 -4.04 -2.46 8.32
CA VAL A 182 -4.80 -3.53 7.65
C VAL A 182 -5.73 -4.17 8.67
N LYS A 183 -7.03 -4.23 8.35
CA LYS A 183 -8.01 -4.96 9.17
C LYS A 183 -7.69 -6.46 9.24
N PRO A 184 -8.11 -7.16 10.30
CA PRO A 184 -8.01 -8.60 10.36
C PRO A 184 -8.64 -9.27 9.13
N THR A 185 -7.86 -10.15 8.49
CA THR A 185 -8.32 -10.99 7.37
C THR A 185 -9.33 -12.01 7.87
N ARG A 186 -10.44 -12.17 7.16
CA ARG A 186 -11.54 -13.07 7.51
C ARG A 186 -11.67 -14.28 6.60
N CYS A 187 -10.85 -14.36 5.56
CA CYS A 187 -10.79 -15.51 4.66
C CYS A 187 -9.73 -16.51 5.10
N LYS A 188 -9.98 -17.78 4.82
CA LYS A 188 -9.01 -18.88 5.08
C LYS A 188 -7.90 -18.94 4.02
N GLU A 189 -8.17 -18.40 2.83
CA GLU A 189 -7.19 -18.32 1.78
C GLU A 189 -6.16 -17.23 2.06
N GLU A 190 -4.94 -17.42 1.56
CA GLU A 190 -3.88 -16.43 1.69
C GLU A 190 -4.21 -15.17 0.90
N ARG A 191 -4.10 -14.00 1.55
CA ARG A 191 -3.97 -12.70 0.92
C ARG A 191 -2.50 -12.39 0.76
N ILE A 192 -2.07 -12.12 -0.47
CA ILE A 192 -0.68 -11.79 -0.80
C ILE A 192 -0.62 -10.33 -1.22
N SER A 193 0.28 -9.58 -0.61
CA SER A 193 0.56 -8.20 -0.99
C SER A 193 2.06 -7.96 -1.09
N ILE A 194 2.46 -7.12 -2.04
CA ILE A 194 3.82 -6.63 -2.21
C ILE A 194 3.79 -5.15 -1.89
N ALA A 195 4.43 -4.76 -0.80
CA ALA A 195 4.55 -3.38 -0.39
C ALA A 195 5.91 -2.81 -0.82
N PHE A 196 5.94 -1.51 -1.07
CA PHE A 196 7.16 -0.84 -1.52
C PHE A 196 7.22 0.62 -1.07
N ASN A 197 8.44 1.09 -0.91
CA ASN A 197 8.79 2.47 -0.59
C ASN A 197 9.73 3.03 -1.64
N LEU A 198 9.47 4.28 -2.05
CA LEU A 198 10.27 5.03 -3.02
C LEU A 198 10.70 6.37 -2.44
N THR A 199 11.95 6.76 -2.71
CA THR A 199 12.50 8.09 -2.42
C THR A 199 12.94 8.80 -3.71
N MET A 200 13.30 10.06 -3.57
CA MET A 200 13.85 10.88 -4.67
C MET A 200 15.33 11.13 -4.46
#